data_d813e54e2786aa6ca71d9871a87e48f4
#
_entry.id   d813e54e2786aa6ca71d9871a87e48f4
#
_cell.length_a   1.000
_cell.length_b   1.000
_cell.length_c   1.000
_cell.angle_alpha   90.00
_cell.angle_beta   90.00
_cell.angle_gamma   90.00
#
_symmetry.space_group_name_H-M   'P 1'
#
loop_
_entity.id
_entity.type
_entity.pdbx_description
1 polymer ?
#
loop_
_entity_poly.entity_id
_entity_poly.type
_entity_poly.pdbx_seq_one_letter_code
_entity_poly.pdbx_strand_id
1 'polypeptide(L)'
;MTPTRRTVLAGIAATGLPTIARGQPPAAADLGPPDLGPNVLILDPGAPDAQAKLDAIFRAQERAHFTDARHAVLLKPGRHALDVNVGFFTQVAGLGLRPDGVTVAGHVHAEADWADGMALVNFWRAVENMAVRPPDGADRWAVSQAAPYRRMDLTGDLALDDGGWSSGGFIADSRVSGTIRSGSQQQWFTRTSSIGGWDGHNWNMMFMGVEGAPATSFPEPPYTSLPDMPLIREKPFLHIDDAGRWGVFVPALRPAARGPSWLGTPAGTTIPLDRFLIARPDTPVAEMNAALAEGRHLLLTPGIYRLRTPLQVRRANSVVLGLGLATLLAEAGTPAIEVADVDGVTVAGLLIDAGPGFSPMLMMVGERGGRADHAGNPTLLADLFFRVGGATIGKAETCLEINSRNVIGDHLWIWRADHGDRAGGRVHVGWDESPGEYGLIVNGDDVTCYGLFVEHFRRYNTLWNGEGGRTFFYQNELPYDPPSQAAYMAGKIRGWAAYKVADGVRRHEAVCMGIYANFTADPSIVLESAVEAPVTPGVRFTNVTTISLGGGKGTIAHPVNQAGAAARPGAIRQTLNHYPEKAK
;
A
#
# COMPACT_ATOMS: atom_id res chain seq x y z
N MET A 1 36.81 75.23 24.83
CA MET A 1 35.69 76.12 24.58
C MET A 1 34.73 75.43 23.62
N THR A 2 33.67 74.92 24.17
CA THR A 2 32.60 74.17 23.44
C THR A 2 31.35 75.05 23.37
N PRO A 3 30.63 75.05 22.28
CA PRO A 3 29.23 75.47 22.35
C PRO A 3 28.27 74.31 22.11
N THR A 4 27.35 74.18 23.03
CA THR A 4 26.19 73.30 23.09
C THR A 4 25.20 73.60 21.96
N ARG A 5 24.67 72.56 21.29
CA ARG A 5 23.50 72.65 20.41
C ARG A 5 22.26 72.13 21.13
N ARG A 6 21.25 72.99 21.26
CA ARG A 6 19.90 72.67 21.70
C ARG A 6 19.14 71.99 20.57
N THR A 7 18.55 70.80 20.86
CA THR A 7 17.62 70.12 19.96
C THR A 7 16.20 70.57 20.28
N VAL A 8 15.48 71.01 19.26
CA VAL A 8 14.04 71.37 19.32
C VAL A 8 13.25 70.13 18.96
N LEU A 9 12.40 69.64 19.85
CA LEU A 9 11.41 68.59 19.60
C LEU A 9 10.18 69.22 18.95
N ALA A 10 9.89 68.84 17.70
CA ALA A 10 8.62 69.14 17.05
C ALA A 10 7.69 67.91 17.27
N GLY A 11 6.57 68.16 17.93
CA GLY A 11 5.53 67.16 18.14
C GLY A 11 4.74 66.91 16.84
N ILE A 12 4.63 65.68 16.43
CA ILE A 12 3.74 65.22 15.37
C ILE A 12 2.49 64.64 16.01
N ALA A 13 1.35 65.25 15.74
CA ALA A 13 0.04 64.75 16.13
C ALA A 13 -0.31 63.51 15.32
N ALA A 14 -0.52 62.37 15.99
CA ALA A 14 -1.00 61.15 15.37
C ALA A 14 -2.51 61.27 15.07
N THR A 15 -2.86 61.37 13.80
CA THR A 15 -4.25 61.18 13.34
C THR A 15 -4.56 59.68 13.33
N GLY A 16 -5.53 59.28 14.17
CA GLY A 16 -5.99 57.89 14.25
C GLY A 16 -6.62 57.41 12.93
N LEU A 17 -6.08 56.36 12.36
CA LEU A 17 -6.73 55.62 11.29
C LEU A 17 -7.88 54.78 11.87
N PRO A 18 -9.03 54.66 11.20
CA PRO A 18 -10.12 53.84 11.70
C PRO A 18 -9.74 52.35 11.65
N THR A 19 -9.89 51.67 12.77
CA THR A 19 -9.76 50.21 12.89
C THR A 19 -10.90 49.59 12.07
N ILE A 20 -10.57 48.99 10.93
CA ILE A 20 -11.50 48.14 10.19
C ILE A 20 -11.68 46.86 11.05
N ALA A 21 -12.86 46.73 11.65
CA ALA A 21 -13.28 45.51 12.29
C ALA A 21 -13.26 44.40 11.23
N ARG A 22 -12.33 43.45 11.37
CA ARG A 22 -12.37 42.19 10.61
C ARG A 22 -13.66 41.49 11.03
N GLY A 23 -14.66 41.50 10.16
CA GLY A 23 -15.84 40.68 10.32
C GLY A 23 -15.40 39.21 10.50
N GLN A 24 -15.95 38.55 11.50
CA GLN A 24 -15.84 37.10 11.60
C GLN A 24 -16.31 36.50 10.26
N PRO A 25 -15.56 35.51 9.69
CA PRO A 25 -16.07 34.79 8.54
C PRO A 25 -17.44 34.20 8.92
N PRO A 26 -18.42 34.20 8.02
CA PRO A 26 -19.72 33.61 8.30
C PRO A 26 -19.50 32.17 8.78
N ALA A 27 -20.23 31.78 9.84
CA ALA A 27 -20.26 30.41 10.30
C ALA A 27 -20.57 29.52 9.07
N ALA A 28 -19.71 28.56 8.80
CA ALA A 28 -19.94 27.61 7.72
C ALA A 28 -21.29 26.94 7.98
N ALA A 29 -22.19 27.03 7.01
CA ALA A 29 -23.48 26.35 7.09
C ALA A 29 -23.19 24.86 7.32
N ASP A 30 -23.89 24.24 8.26
CA ASP A 30 -23.91 22.78 8.44
C ASP A 30 -24.54 22.19 7.17
N LEU A 31 -23.69 21.78 6.23
CA LEU A 31 -24.11 21.24 4.93
C LEU A 31 -24.56 19.78 5.05
N GLY A 32 -24.62 19.23 6.28
CA GLY A 32 -24.88 17.81 6.52
C GLY A 32 -23.73 16.90 6.04
N PRO A 33 -23.88 15.57 6.16
CA PRO A 33 -22.87 14.65 5.64
C PRO A 33 -22.79 14.73 4.11
N PRO A 34 -21.57 14.63 3.53
CA PRO A 34 -21.40 14.64 2.08
C PRO A 34 -22.11 13.42 1.46
N ASP A 35 -22.63 13.58 0.26
CA ASP A 35 -23.17 12.47 -0.51
C ASP A 35 -22.01 11.68 -1.13
N LEU A 36 -21.62 10.58 -0.47
CA LEU A 36 -20.57 9.67 -0.91
C LEU A 36 -21.08 8.48 -1.74
N GLY A 37 -22.37 8.50 -2.11
CA GLY A 37 -22.99 7.46 -2.91
C GLY A 37 -23.51 6.25 -2.11
N PRO A 38 -24.20 5.32 -2.77
CA PRO A 38 -24.96 4.25 -2.12
C PRO A 38 -24.07 3.16 -1.49
N ASN A 39 -22.82 3.05 -1.91
CA ASN A 39 -21.90 2.03 -1.42
C ASN A 39 -21.07 2.51 -0.22
N VAL A 40 -21.38 3.67 0.34
CA VAL A 40 -20.77 4.20 1.55
C VAL A 40 -21.79 4.20 2.68
N LEU A 41 -21.53 3.40 3.71
CA LEU A 41 -22.33 3.36 4.92
C LEU A 41 -21.67 4.26 5.97
N ILE A 42 -22.33 5.35 6.35
CA ILE A 42 -21.89 6.23 7.44
C ILE A 42 -22.69 5.89 8.69
N LEU A 43 -22.02 5.57 9.79
CA LEU A 43 -22.65 5.16 11.05
C LEU A 43 -22.42 6.18 12.15
N ASP A 44 -23.50 6.65 12.75
CA ASP A 44 -23.47 7.40 13.98
C ASP A 44 -23.30 6.46 15.19
N PRO A 45 -22.66 6.91 16.29
CA PRO A 45 -22.64 6.17 17.54
C PRO A 45 -24.05 5.81 18.02
N GLY A 46 -24.26 4.52 18.32
CA GLY A 46 -25.55 4.04 18.83
C GLY A 46 -26.67 3.92 17.78
N ALA A 47 -26.40 4.01 16.51
CA ALA A 47 -27.38 3.76 15.46
C ALA A 47 -28.01 2.36 15.62
N PRO A 48 -29.34 2.23 15.77
CA PRO A 48 -29.99 1.00 16.22
C PRO A 48 -29.91 -0.16 15.22
N ASP A 49 -29.69 0.12 13.94
CA ASP A 49 -29.61 -0.87 12.85
C ASP A 49 -28.18 -1.07 12.32
N ALA A 50 -27.17 -0.49 12.99
CA ALA A 50 -25.78 -0.51 12.54
C ALA A 50 -25.26 -1.93 12.36
N GLN A 51 -25.44 -2.81 13.34
CA GLN A 51 -24.99 -4.21 13.26
C GLN A 51 -25.66 -4.96 12.11
N ALA A 52 -26.97 -4.82 11.94
CA ALA A 52 -27.69 -5.52 10.87
C ALA A 52 -27.22 -5.09 9.47
N LYS A 53 -26.85 -3.80 9.29
CA LYS A 53 -26.30 -3.29 8.04
C LYS A 53 -24.89 -3.83 7.78
N LEU A 54 -24.04 -3.90 8.81
CA LEU A 54 -22.69 -4.48 8.71
C LEU A 54 -22.77 -5.96 8.33
N ASP A 55 -23.61 -6.73 9.02
CA ASP A 55 -23.82 -8.14 8.74
C ASP A 55 -24.33 -8.38 7.30
N ALA A 56 -25.17 -7.47 6.79
CA ALA A 56 -25.66 -7.57 5.41
C ALA A 56 -24.52 -7.35 4.39
N ILE A 57 -23.66 -6.36 4.62
CA ILE A 57 -22.46 -6.11 3.79
C ILE A 57 -21.52 -7.32 3.87
N PHE A 58 -21.21 -7.79 5.08
CA PHE A 58 -20.33 -8.94 5.26
C PHE A 58 -20.85 -10.18 4.54
N ARG A 59 -22.11 -10.58 4.75
CA ARG A 59 -22.70 -11.75 4.05
C ARG A 59 -22.64 -11.65 2.53
N ALA A 60 -22.75 -10.45 1.98
CA ALA A 60 -22.61 -10.23 0.54
C ALA A 60 -21.15 -10.32 0.07
N GLN A 61 -20.20 -9.96 0.94
CA GLN A 61 -18.79 -9.79 0.59
C GLN A 61 -17.86 -10.90 1.13
N GLU A 62 -18.35 -11.81 1.96
CA GLU A 62 -17.55 -12.89 2.56
C GLU A 62 -16.81 -13.73 1.52
N ARG A 63 -17.46 -14.05 0.39
CA ARG A 63 -16.91 -14.88 -0.70
C ARG A 63 -16.77 -14.14 -2.02
N ALA A 64 -16.89 -12.82 -2.00
CA ALA A 64 -17.00 -11.97 -3.17
C ALA A 64 -15.64 -11.60 -3.81
N HIS A 65 -14.75 -12.57 -3.95
CA HIS A 65 -13.34 -12.40 -4.30
C HIS A 65 -13.10 -11.65 -5.63
N PHE A 66 -13.99 -11.80 -6.62
CA PHE A 66 -13.86 -11.19 -7.95
C PHE A 66 -15.11 -10.42 -8.41
N THR A 67 -15.97 -10.02 -7.47
CA THR A 67 -17.19 -9.28 -7.81
C THR A 67 -16.92 -7.81 -8.08
N ASP A 68 -17.92 -7.13 -8.68
CA ASP A 68 -17.86 -5.70 -8.95
C ASP A 68 -18.23 -4.84 -7.73
N ALA A 69 -18.78 -5.43 -6.67
CA ALA A 69 -19.19 -4.72 -5.47
C ALA A 69 -17.99 -4.15 -4.70
N ARG A 70 -18.11 -2.92 -4.23
CA ARG A 70 -17.12 -2.19 -3.42
C ARG A 70 -17.86 -1.45 -2.32
N HIS A 71 -17.38 -1.52 -1.08
CA HIS A 71 -18.04 -0.88 0.06
C HIS A 71 -17.05 -0.11 0.93
N ALA A 72 -17.50 1.01 1.47
CA ALA A 72 -16.83 1.70 2.56
C ALA A 72 -17.79 1.87 3.74
N VAL A 73 -17.34 1.52 4.95
CA VAL A 73 -18.03 1.76 6.20
C VAL A 73 -17.26 2.83 6.96
N LEU A 74 -17.90 3.95 7.23
CA LEU A 74 -17.31 5.10 7.88
C LEU A 74 -17.96 5.31 9.25
N LEU A 75 -17.17 5.16 10.33
CA LEU A 75 -17.63 5.32 11.70
C LEU A 75 -17.38 6.75 12.17
N LYS A 76 -18.43 7.51 12.51
CA LYS A 76 -18.29 8.85 13.06
C LYS A 76 -17.63 8.81 14.45
N PRO A 77 -17.02 9.93 14.89
CA PRO A 77 -16.43 10.03 16.22
C PRO A 77 -17.40 9.64 17.34
N GLY A 78 -16.91 8.85 18.29
CA GLY A 78 -17.66 8.34 19.42
C GLY A 78 -17.48 6.84 19.65
N ARG A 79 -18.35 6.25 20.50
CA ARG A 79 -18.30 4.83 20.89
C ARG A 79 -19.36 4.03 20.16
N HIS A 80 -18.94 2.97 19.50
CA HIS A 80 -19.76 2.02 18.75
C HIS A 80 -19.69 0.64 19.43
N ALA A 81 -20.83 0.06 19.78
CA ALA A 81 -20.91 -1.32 20.26
C ALA A 81 -21.21 -2.23 19.06
N LEU A 82 -20.17 -2.68 18.38
CA LEU A 82 -20.25 -3.39 17.11
C LEU A 82 -19.29 -4.57 17.07
N ASP A 83 -19.71 -5.59 16.32
CA ASP A 83 -18.88 -6.68 15.85
C ASP A 83 -18.74 -6.57 14.32
N VAL A 84 -17.54 -6.18 13.85
CA VAL A 84 -17.33 -5.79 12.46
C VAL A 84 -16.46 -6.83 11.77
N ASN A 85 -17.11 -7.80 11.12
CA ASN A 85 -16.41 -8.75 10.25
C ASN A 85 -16.22 -8.13 8.85
N VAL A 86 -14.98 -8.13 8.33
CA VAL A 86 -14.61 -7.40 7.11
C VAL A 86 -14.46 -8.37 5.94
N GLY A 87 -15.41 -8.33 5.00
CA GLY A 87 -15.40 -9.12 3.77
C GLY A 87 -14.56 -8.53 2.64
N PHE A 88 -14.54 -9.19 1.48
CA PHE A 88 -13.86 -8.70 0.28
C PHE A 88 -14.34 -7.31 -0.14
N PHE A 89 -13.44 -6.51 -0.71
CA PHE A 89 -13.72 -5.16 -1.22
C PHE A 89 -14.47 -4.26 -0.24
N THR A 90 -14.19 -4.44 1.05
CA THR A 90 -14.76 -3.63 2.12
C THR A 90 -13.65 -2.89 2.88
N GLN A 91 -13.79 -1.57 2.99
CA GLN A 91 -12.97 -0.73 3.86
C GLN A 91 -13.81 -0.31 5.07
N VAL A 92 -13.25 -0.42 6.27
CA VAL A 92 -13.84 0.13 7.49
C VAL A 92 -12.91 1.20 8.04
N ALA A 93 -13.40 2.43 8.22
CA ALA A 93 -12.57 3.56 8.63
C ALA A 93 -13.27 4.41 9.70
N GLY A 94 -12.50 4.81 10.70
CA GLY A 94 -12.92 5.80 11.69
C GLY A 94 -12.70 7.22 11.19
N LEU A 95 -13.67 8.11 11.41
CA LEU A 95 -13.65 9.50 10.97
C LEU A 95 -13.09 10.47 12.04
N GLY A 96 -12.36 9.97 13.03
CA GLY A 96 -11.63 10.80 13.98
C GLY A 96 -10.32 11.34 13.39
N LEU A 97 -9.82 12.47 13.91
CA LEU A 97 -8.45 12.92 13.59
C LEU A 97 -7.40 11.96 14.16
N ARG A 98 -7.74 11.25 15.23
CA ARG A 98 -6.94 10.22 15.89
C ARG A 98 -7.75 8.94 16.02
N PRO A 99 -7.10 7.77 16.07
CA PRO A 99 -7.80 6.50 16.26
C PRO A 99 -8.73 6.47 17.47
N ASP A 100 -8.31 7.06 18.60
CA ASP A 100 -9.09 7.09 19.84
C ASP A 100 -10.34 8.00 19.77
N GLY A 101 -10.49 8.80 18.72
CA GLY A 101 -11.72 9.53 18.43
C GLY A 101 -12.89 8.65 18.01
N VAL A 102 -12.61 7.42 17.55
CA VAL A 102 -13.62 6.42 17.18
C VAL A 102 -13.30 5.12 17.93
N THR A 103 -14.16 4.70 18.85
CA THR A 103 -13.94 3.48 19.62
C THR A 103 -14.98 2.42 19.25
N VAL A 104 -14.54 1.29 18.73
CA VAL A 104 -15.34 0.08 18.59
C VAL A 104 -15.21 -0.74 19.87
N ALA A 105 -16.30 -0.82 20.66
CA ALA A 105 -16.41 -1.69 21.81
C ALA A 105 -16.96 -3.06 21.36
N GLY A 106 -16.06 -3.90 20.89
CA GLY A 106 -16.29 -5.15 20.19
C GLY A 106 -15.09 -5.46 19.32
N HIS A 107 -15.30 -6.14 18.21
CA HIS A 107 -14.27 -6.60 17.30
C HIS A 107 -14.27 -5.84 15.97
N VAL A 108 -13.10 -5.78 15.32
CA VAL A 108 -12.94 -5.39 13.92
C VAL A 108 -11.99 -6.39 13.28
N HIS A 109 -12.55 -7.40 12.67
CA HIS A 109 -11.83 -8.62 12.35
C HIS A 109 -12.04 -9.09 10.91
N ALA A 110 -11.14 -9.95 10.44
CA ALA A 110 -11.27 -10.73 9.22
C ALA A 110 -10.95 -12.19 9.53
N GLU A 111 -11.90 -13.06 9.18
CA GLU A 111 -11.80 -14.52 9.34
C GLU A 111 -11.68 -15.20 8.00
N ALA A 112 -11.25 -16.45 8.01
CA ALA A 112 -11.12 -17.29 6.84
C ALA A 112 -12.01 -18.54 6.91
N ASP A 113 -13.07 -18.52 7.73
CA ASP A 113 -14.01 -19.63 7.92
C ASP A 113 -14.60 -20.14 6.61
N TRP A 114 -14.88 -19.23 5.66
CA TRP A 114 -15.40 -19.57 4.35
C TRP A 114 -14.47 -20.48 3.52
N ALA A 115 -13.19 -20.58 3.91
CA ALA A 115 -12.13 -21.35 3.26
C ALA A 115 -11.43 -22.31 4.26
N ASP A 116 -12.15 -22.82 5.27
CA ASP A 116 -11.64 -23.73 6.30
C ASP A 116 -10.38 -23.17 7.00
N GLY A 117 -10.39 -21.89 7.33
CA GLY A 117 -9.30 -21.17 7.98
C GLY A 117 -8.16 -20.74 7.04
N MET A 118 -8.25 -21.02 5.74
CA MET A 118 -7.21 -20.75 4.77
C MET A 118 -7.29 -19.32 4.23
N ALA A 119 -6.40 -18.44 4.72
CA ALA A 119 -6.38 -17.03 4.39
C ALA A 119 -5.50 -16.67 3.17
N LEU A 120 -4.99 -17.65 2.41
CA LEU A 120 -4.10 -17.41 1.25
C LEU A 120 -4.67 -16.45 0.20
N VAL A 121 -5.99 -16.43 0.04
CA VAL A 121 -6.69 -15.56 -0.91
C VAL A 121 -7.55 -14.50 -0.23
N ASN A 122 -7.37 -14.29 1.08
CA ASN A 122 -8.19 -13.42 1.91
C ASN A 122 -7.71 -11.96 1.88
N PHE A 123 -7.64 -11.37 0.71
CA PHE A 123 -7.18 -10.00 0.44
C PHE A 123 -8.34 -9.05 0.05
N TRP A 124 -8.06 -7.87 -0.51
CA TRP A 124 -9.03 -6.84 -0.92
C TRP A 124 -9.91 -6.33 0.22
N ARG A 125 -9.33 -5.98 1.35
CA ARG A 125 -10.03 -5.37 2.48
C ARG A 125 -9.13 -4.38 3.21
N ALA A 126 -9.70 -3.48 4.00
CA ALA A 126 -8.90 -2.51 4.72
C ALA A 126 -9.58 -2.10 6.03
N VAL A 127 -8.78 -1.88 7.07
CA VAL A 127 -9.22 -1.24 8.30
C VAL A 127 -8.28 -0.10 8.67
N GLU A 128 -8.86 1.07 9.04
CA GLU A 128 -8.03 2.21 9.37
C GLU A 128 -8.66 3.17 10.39
N ASN A 129 -7.80 3.77 11.20
CA ASN A 129 -8.05 4.96 12.02
C ASN A 129 -9.16 4.78 13.07
N MET A 130 -9.10 3.72 13.87
CA MET A 130 -10.02 3.52 14.99
C MET A 130 -9.37 2.77 16.16
N ALA A 131 -9.95 2.94 17.35
CA ALA A 131 -9.64 2.17 18.52
C ALA A 131 -10.56 0.95 18.63
N VAL A 132 -10.00 -0.23 18.89
CA VAL A 132 -10.74 -1.49 19.06
C VAL A 132 -10.56 -2.02 20.46
N ARG A 133 -11.66 -2.37 21.11
CA ARG A 133 -11.70 -2.81 22.50
C ARG A 133 -12.52 -4.12 22.58
N PRO A 134 -11.92 -5.25 22.16
CA PRO A 134 -12.59 -6.55 22.20
C PRO A 134 -12.87 -6.96 23.65
N PRO A 135 -14.06 -7.49 23.94
CA PRO A 135 -14.45 -7.83 25.31
C PRO A 135 -13.67 -9.02 25.89
N ASP A 136 -13.15 -9.88 25.03
CA ASP A 136 -12.35 -11.06 25.37
C ASP A 136 -10.82 -10.79 25.35
N GLY A 137 -10.42 -9.56 25.00
CA GLY A 137 -9.02 -9.13 24.97
C GLY A 137 -8.21 -9.60 23.77
N ALA A 138 -8.85 -10.08 22.70
CA ALA A 138 -8.19 -10.51 21.47
C ALA A 138 -8.99 -10.14 20.23
N ASP A 139 -8.29 -9.92 19.10
CA ASP A 139 -8.89 -9.69 17.79
C ASP A 139 -8.16 -10.49 16.72
N ARG A 140 -8.71 -10.55 15.51
CA ARG A 140 -8.16 -11.36 14.42
C ARG A 140 -8.10 -10.56 13.12
N TRP A 141 -6.96 -10.67 12.42
CA TRP A 141 -6.79 -10.15 11.09
C TRP A 141 -6.16 -11.21 10.19
N ALA A 142 -6.95 -12.27 9.88
CA ALA A 142 -6.52 -13.41 9.08
C ALA A 142 -6.61 -13.10 7.59
N VAL A 143 -5.57 -12.49 7.06
CA VAL A 143 -5.54 -11.94 5.71
C VAL A 143 -4.23 -12.30 5.00
N SER A 144 -4.20 -12.00 3.69
CA SER A 144 -3.01 -11.98 2.86
C SER A 144 -2.82 -10.58 2.26
N GLN A 145 -2.03 -10.43 1.20
CA GLN A 145 -1.66 -9.17 0.56
C GLN A 145 -2.88 -8.25 0.35
N ALA A 146 -2.69 -6.97 0.08
CA ALA A 146 -3.74 -5.98 -0.17
C ALA A 146 -4.83 -5.92 0.93
N ALA A 147 -4.41 -6.06 2.18
CA ALA A 147 -5.29 -5.97 3.34
C ALA A 147 -4.62 -5.14 4.46
N PRO A 148 -4.47 -3.80 4.29
CA PRO A 148 -3.78 -2.97 5.25
C PRO A 148 -4.54 -2.86 6.58
N TYR A 149 -3.78 -2.95 7.68
CA TYR A 149 -4.19 -2.61 9.03
C TYR A 149 -3.45 -1.32 9.43
N ARG A 150 -4.12 -0.16 9.29
CA ARG A 150 -3.47 1.15 9.46
C ARG A 150 -4.09 1.98 10.57
N ARG A 151 -3.24 2.69 11.33
CA ARG A 151 -3.70 3.65 12.35
C ARG A 151 -4.74 3.04 13.29
N MET A 152 -4.53 1.80 13.67
CA MET A 152 -5.40 1.08 14.59
C MET A 152 -4.85 1.16 16.02
N ASP A 153 -5.74 1.24 17.01
CA ASP A 153 -5.40 1.22 18.43
C ASP A 153 -6.11 0.05 19.11
N LEU A 154 -5.51 -1.13 19.05
CA LEU A 154 -6.06 -2.34 19.63
C LEU A 154 -5.62 -2.52 21.09
N THR A 155 -6.58 -2.70 22.00
CA THR A 155 -6.30 -3.16 23.36
C THR A 155 -6.49 -4.66 23.44
N GLY A 156 -5.38 -5.40 23.54
CA GLY A 156 -5.37 -6.86 23.57
C GLY A 156 -4.43 -7.45 22.53
N ASP A 157 -4.58 -8.74 22.30
CA ASP A 157 -3.79 -9.53 21.36
C ASP A 157 -4.37 -9.44 19.93
N LEU A 158 -3.53 -9.73 18.94
CA LEU A 158 -3.94 -9.80 17.52
C LEU A 158 -3.45 -11.11 16.89
N ALA A 159 -4.38 -11.97 16.46
CA ALA A 159 -4.06 -13.14 15.66
C ALA A 159 -4.07 -12.78 14.16
N LEU A 160 -3.03 -13.21 13.42
CA LEU A 160 -2.88 -12.92 11.99
C LEU A 160 -3.27 -14.10 11.09
N ASP A 161 -3.75 -15.20 11.66
CA ASP A 161 -4.21 -16.37 10.94
C ASP A 161 -5.50 -16.92 11.53
N ASP A 162 -6.05 -17.93 10.86
CA ASP A 162 -7.28 -18.62 11.27
C ASP A 162 -7.11 -20.16 11.23
N GLY A 163 -5.90 -20.63 11.54
CA GLY A 163 -5.55 -22.04 11.62
C GLY A 163 -5.14 -22.69 10.30
N GLY A 164 -5.53 -22.13 9.14
CA GLY A 164 -5.06 -22.53 7.81
C GLY A 164 -3.85 -21.72 7.34
N TRP A 165 -3.43 -21.90 6.09
CA TRP A 165 -2.30 -21.18 5.49
C TRP A 165 -2.62 -19.69 5.24
N SER A 166 -1.59 -18.83 5.35
CA SER A 166 -1.64 -17.40 5.06
C SER A 166 -0.36 -16.95 4.37
N SER A 167 -0.43 -16.02 3.41
CA SER A 167 0.73 -15.68 2.57
C SER A 167 1.46 -14.39 2.95
N GLY A 168 0.91 -13.57 3.84
CA GLY A 168 1.58 -12.36 4.31
C GLY A 168 0.67 -11.12 4.32
N GLY A 169 1.08 -10.08 5.02
CA GLY A 169 0.29 -8.87 5.13
C GLY A 169 1.07 -7.69 5.70
N PHE A 170 0.34 -6.69 6.18
CA PHE A 170 0.88 -5.38 6.47
C PHE A 170 0.18 -4.70 7.64
N ILE A 171 0.98 -4.21 8.60
CA ILE A 171 0.54 -3.34 9.69
C ILE A 171 1.36 -2.05 9.66
N ALA A 172 0.70 -0.90 9.79
CA ALA A 172 1.37 0.39 9.81
C ALA A 172 0.72 1.39 10.75
N ASP A 173 1.55 2.26 11.33
CA ASP A 173 1.11 3.41 12.13
C ASP A 173 0.09 3.02 13.23
N SER A 174 0.24 1.82 13.82
CA SER A 174 -0.74 1.20 14.71
C SER A 174 -0.16 0.92 16.09
N ARG A 175 -1.04 0.80 17.08
CA ARG A 175 -0.71 0.30 18.42
C ARG A 175 -1.50 -0.97 18.70
N VAL A 176 -0.81 -2.03 19.11
CA VAL A 176 -1.39 -3.27 19.64
C VAL A 176 -0.82 -3.47 21.02
N SER A 177 -1.64 -3.36 22.08
CA SER A 177 -1.13 -3.38 23.45
C SER A 177 -0.70 -4.78 23.92
N GLY A 178 -1.23 -5.81 23.32
CA GLY A 178 -0.90 -7.21 23.55
C GLY A 178 0.12 -7.78 22.58
N THR A 179 0.11 -9.09 22.42
CA THR A 179 0.98 -9.85 21.54
C THR A 179 0.34 -10.01 20.17
N ILE A 180 1.09 -9.73 19.11
CA ILE A 180 0.72 -10.12 17.74
C ILE A 180 1.24 -11.53 17.49
N ARG A 181 0.33 -12.46 17.12
CA ARG A 181 0.69 -13.83 16.76
C ARG A 181 0.62 -14.01 15.26
N SER A 182 1.77 -14.32 14.66
CA SER A 182 1.86 -14.51 13.19
C SER A 182 1.14 -15.77 12.71
N GLY A 183 1.04 -16.79 13.55
CA GLY A 183 0.46 -18.07 13.17
C GLY A 183 1.12 -18.63 11.91
N SER A 184 0.31 -18.94 10.92
CA SER A 184 0.75 -19.52 9.65
C SER A 184 1.30 -18.52 8.64
N GLN A 185 1.33 -17.22 8.95
CA GLN A 185 1.81 -16.20 8.01
C GLN A 185 3.22 -16.51 7.49
N GLN A 186 3.36 -16.61 6.18
CA GLN A 186 4.63 -16.91 5.51
C GLN A 186 5.63 -15.78 5.69
N GLN A 187 5.17 -14.54 5.57
CA GLN A 187 5.92 -13.32 5.77
C GLN A 187 5.00 -12.22 6.30
N TRP A 188 5.58 -11.19 6.94
CA TRP A 188 4.80 -10.07 7.43
C TRP A 188 5.64 -8.80 7.56
N PHE A 189 5.05 -7.65 7.24
CA PHE A 189 5.69 -6.36 7.42
C PHE A 189 4.92 -5.48 8.41
N THR A 190 5.59 -5.08 9.49
CA THR A 190 5.09 -4.12 10.47
C THR A 190 5.99 -2.89 10.49
N ARG A 191 5.43 -1.70 10.37
CA ARG A 191 6.20 -0.45 10.39
C ARG A 191 5.58 0.63 11.26
N THR A 192 6.40 1.56 11.76
CA THR A 192 6.00 2.75 12.54
C THR A 192 4.88 2.48 13.55
N SER A 193 4.98 1.38 14.26
CA SER A 193 3.94 0.90 15.18
C SER A 193 4.51 0.68 16.58
N SER A 194 3.64 0.47 17.57
CA SER A 194 3.98 0.07 18.93
C SER A 194 3.24 -1.21 19.26
N ILE A 195 3.96 -2.27 19.68
CA ILE A 195 3.40 -3.57 19.98
C ILE A 195 3.83 -4.05 21.36
N GLY A 196 2.96 -4.78 22.06
CA GLY A 196 3.30 -5.40 23.34
C GLY A 196 4.26 -6.58 23.19
N GLY A 197 4.17 -7.30 22.07
CA GLY A 197 5.06 -8.40 21.72
C GLY A 197 4.76 -8.98 20.34
N TRP A 198 5.63 -9.90 19.90
CA TRP A 198 5.45 -10.67 18.68
C TRP A 198 5.75 -12.14 18.92
N ASP A 199 4.91 -13.01 18.42
CA ASP A 199 5.06 -14.45 18.53
C ASP A 199 4.85 -15.14 17.18
N GLY A 200 5.72 -16.10 16.85
CA GLY A 200 5.64 -16.91 15.64
C GLY A 200 6.40 -16.34 14.44
N HIS A 201 6.66 -17.23 13.49
CA HIS A 201 7.35 -16.92 12.24
C HIS A 201 7.25 -18.10 11.26
N ASN A 202 7.42 -17.80 9.96
CA ASN A 202 7.75 -18.82 8.94
C ASN A 202 8.98 -18.42 8.13
N TRP A 203 8.87 -17.48 7.18
CA TRP A 203 9.99 -17.24 6.26
C TRP A 203 10.65 -15.89 6.41
N ASN A 204 9.86 -14.81 6.57
CA ASN A 204 10.36 -13.44 6.73
C ASN A 204 9.40 -12.60 7.55
N MET A 205 9.86 -12.06 8.67
CA MET A 205 9.12 -11.09 9.48
C MET A 205 9.96 -9.83 9.59
N MET A 206 9.44 -8.71 9.09
CA MET A 206 10.15 -7.43 9.11
C MET A 206 9.46 -6.42 10.02
N PHE A 207 10.26 -5.72 10.79
CA PHE A 207 9.84 -4.65 11.69
C PHE A 207 10.70 -3.41 11.40
N MET A 208 10.06 -2.28 11.12
CA MET A 208 10.78 -1.05 10.79
C MET A 208 10.20 0.14 11.55
N GLY A 209 11.00 0.74 12.44
CA GLY A 209 10.52 1.79 13.34
C GLY A 209 9.42 1.33 14.30
N VAL A 210 9.46 0.06 14.74
CA VAL A 210 8.46 -0.54 15.62
C VAL A 210 8.98 -0.59 17.05
N GLU A 211 8.21 -0.04 17.98
CA GLU A 211 8.45 -0.16 19.42
C GLU A 211 7.93 -1.51 19.91
N GLY A 212 8.73 -2.25 20.66
CA GLY A 212 8.39 -3.61 21.12
C GLY A 212 8.70 -4.71 20.11
N ALA A 213 9.31 -4.40 18.96
CA ALA A 213 9.74 -5.40 17.99
C ALA A 213 10.78 -6.37 18.54
N PRO A 214 10.79 -7.64 18.12
CA PRO A 214 11.86 -8.57 18.44
C PRO A 214 13.20 -8.09 17.83
N ALA A 215 14.31 -8.49 18.42
CA ALA A 215 15.63 -8.23 17.87
C ALA A 215 15.83 -8.97 16.53
N THR A 216 16.68 -8.42 15.66
CA THR A 216 17.08 -9.14 14.43
C THR A 216 17.78 -10.44 14.77
N SER A 217 17.34 -11.54 14.17
CA SER A 217 17.85 -12.90 14.41
C SER A 217 17.94 -13.75 13.13
N PHE A 218 17.71 -13.14 11.96
CA PHE A 218 17.75 -13.85 10.67
C PHE A 218 19.01 -14.71 10.52
N PRO A 219 18.94 -15.95 10.04
CA PRO A 219 17.79 -16.58 9.41
C PRO A 219 16.86 -17.36 10.35
N GLU A 220 17.17 -17.52 11.63
CA GLU A 220 16.37 -18.34 12.54
C GLU A 220 16.36 -17.77 13.97
N PRO A 221 15.20 -17.31 14.45
CA PRO A 221 13.98 -17.01 13.69
C PRO A 221 14.22 -15.90 12.64
N PRO A 222 13.44 -15.87 11.53
CA PRO A 222 13.70 -14.99 10.39
C PRO A 222 13.21 -13.55 10.65
N TYR A 223 13.64 -12.95 11.74
CA TYR A 223 13.29 -11.58 12.11
C TYR A 223 14.32 -10.60 11.57
N THR A 224 13.81 -9.54 10.92
CA THR A 224 14.60 -8.40 10.46
C THR A 224 14.03 -7.13 11.08
N SER A 225 14.75 -6.50 12.01
CA SER A 225 14.31 -5.29 12.71
C SER A 225 15.24 -4.13 12.43
N LEU A 226 14.67 -3.03 11.94
CA LEU A 226 15.36 -1.77 11.72
C LEU A 226 14.81 -0.71 12.68
N PRO A 227 15.68 0.11 13.33
CA PRO A 227 15.25 1.00 14.38
C PRO A 227 14.31 2.11 13.91
N ASP A 228 14.52 2.61 12.70
CA ASP A 228 13.81 3.75 12.14
C ASP A 228 13.44 3.55 10.67
N MET A 229 12.40 4.23 10.21
CA MET A 229 12.16 4.46 8.79
C MET A 229 12.90 5.72 8.33
N PRO A 230 13.69 5.67 7.25
CA PRO A 230 14.44 6.85 6.78
C PRO A 230 13.55 8.05 6.50
N LEU A 231 12.45 7.84 5.82
CA LEU A 231 11.51 8.89 5.44
C LEU A 231 10.15 8.29 5.11
N ILE A 232 9.07 8.78 5.72
CA ILE A 232 7.70 8.36 5.40
C ILE A 232 6.72 9.53 5.49
N ARG A 233 5.72 9.52 4.64
CA ARG A 233 4.46 10.23 4.81
C ARG A 233 3.38 9.18 4.95
N GLU A 234 2.58 9.26 6.02
CA GLU A 234 1.46 8.32 6.19
C GLU A 234 0.35 8.60 5.17
N LYS A 235 -0.43 7.58 4.86
CA LYS A 235 -1.57 7.68 3.94
C LYS A 235 -2.57 8.75 4.41
N PRO A 236 -3.06 9.65 3.55
CA PRO A 236 -4.16 10.55 3.88
C PRO A 236 -5.44 9.80 4.22
N PHE A 237 -6.25 10.37 5.08
CA PHE A 237 -7.51 9.80 5.51
C PHE A 237 -8.61 10.83 5.71
N LEU A 238 -9.85 10.41 5.53
CA LEU A 238 -11.04 11.22 5.75
C LEU A 238 -11.29 11.39 7.25
N HIS A 239 -11.66 12.60 7.70
CA HIS A 239 -12.02 12.84 9.08
C HIS A 239 -13.08 13.94 9.22
N ILE A 240 -13.69 14.00 10.39
CA ILE A 240 -14.60 15.05 10.83
C ILE A 240 -13.93 15.79 12.00
N ASP A 241 -13.86 17.11 11.94
CA ASP A 241 -13.32 17.93 13.02
C ASP A 241 -14.36 18.16 14.14
N ASP A 242 -13.93 18.79 15.24
CA ASP A 242 -14.80 19.08 16.40
C ASP A 242 -15.97 20.01 16.08
N ALA A 243 -15.94 20.71 14.95
CA ALA A 243 -17.02 21.56 14.44
C ALA A 243 -17.94 20.82 13.45
N GLY A 244 -17.76 19.51 13.27
CA GLY A 244 -18.56 18.70 12.34
C GLY A 244 -18.16 18.84 10.86
N ARG A 245 -17.05 19.50 10.55
CA ARG A 245 -16.62 19.74 9.17
C ARG A 245 -15.81 18.57 8.63
N TRP A 246 -16.14 18.14 7.44
CA TRP A 246 -15.46 17.08 6.74
C TRP A 246 -14.20 17.58 6.03
N GLY A 247 -13.14 16.77 6.10
CA GLY A 247 -11.89 17.03 5.42
C GLY A 247 -11.05 15.78 5.24
N VAL A 248 -10.00 15.90 4.44
CA VAL A 248 -8.96 14.88 4.30
C VAL A 248 -7.71 15.39 5.01
N PHE A 249 -7.27 14.67 6.03
CA PHE A 249 -6.01 14.96 6.69
C PHE A 249 -4.85 14.36 5.86
N VAL A 250 -3.90 15.21 5.50
CA VAL A 250 -2.66 14.85 4.82
C VAL A 250 -1.53 14.93 5.85
N PRO A 251 -1.00 13.77 6.31
CA PRO A 251 0.08 13.76 7.28
C PRO A 251 1.36 14.39 6.76
N ALA A 252 2.12 15.02 7.66
CA ALA A 252 3.42 15.57 7.34
C ALA A 252 4.46 14.50 7.04
N LEU A 253 5.49 14.86 6.28
CA LEU A 253 6.65 14.01 6.03
C LEU A 253 7.47 13.85 7.33
N ARG A 254 7.82 12.59 7.69
CA ARG A 254 8.55 12.23 8.91
C ARG A 254 9.88 11.59 8.56
N PRO A 255 11.02 12.24 8.81
CA PRO A 255 12.33 11.59 8.75
C PRO A 255 12.57 10.77 10.01
N ALA A 256 13.40 9.72 9.91
CA ALA A 256 13.76 8.82 10.99
C ALA A 256 12.54 8.41 11.86
N ALA A 257 11.46 7.97 11.18
CA ALA A 257 10.17 7.75 11.82
C ALA A 257 10.17 6.46 12.66
N ARG A 258 9.63 6.58 13.89
CA ARG A 258 9.45 5.48 14.83
C ARG A 258 8.13 5.63 15.56
N GLY A 259 7.49 4.50 15.88
CA GLY A 259 6.20 4.47 16.57
C GLY A 259 5.07 5.15 15.80
N PRO A 260 3.83 5.06 16.29
CA PRO A 260 2.66 5.65 15.65
C PRO A 260 2.72 7.17 15.54
N SER A 261 2.27 7.71 14.39
CA SER A 261 2.31 9.16 14.08
C SER A 261 1.28 9.98 14.87
N TRP A 262 0.29 9.32 15.44
CA TRP A 262 -0.86 9.93 16.12
C TRP A 262 -0.73 9.96 17.64
N LEU A 263 0.36 9.45 18.21
CA LEU A 263 0.67 9.65 19.63
C LEU A 263 1.05 11.12 19.86
N GLY A 264 0.16 11.88 20.49
CA GLY A 264 0.27 13.32 20.62
C GLY A 264 -0.57 14.07 19.59
N THR A 265 -0.19 15.29 19.22
CA THR A 265 -0.88 16.06 18.17
C THR A 265 -0.39 15.60 16.80
N PRO A 266 -1.24 15.05 15.93
CA PRO A 266 -0.85 14.63 14.60
C PRO A 266 -0.31 15.83 13.79
N ALA A 267 0.88 15.67 13.21
CA ALA A 267 1.46 16.66 12.31
C ALA A 267 0.93 16.47 10.89
N GLY A 268 0.42 17.51 10.28
CA GLY A 268 -0.15 17.46 8.93
C GLY A 268 -1.08 18.65 8.65
N THR A 269 -1.84 18.53 7.57
CA THR A 269 -2.77 19.58 7.14
C THR A 269 -4.10 18.96 6.74
N THR A 270 -5.21 19.52 7.21
CA THR A 270 -6.55 19.17 6.72
C THR A 270 -6.88 19.97 5.48
N ILE A 271 -7.24 19.29 4.41
CA ILE A 271 -7.83 19.88 3.21
C ILE A 271 -9.34 19.74 3.35
N PRO A 272 -10.11 20.86 3.38
CA PRO A 272 -11.56 20.80 3.44
C PRO A 272 -12.17 20.01 2.28
N LEU A 273 -13.24 19.27 2.53
CA LEU A 273 -13.81 18.36 1.54
C LEU A 273 -14.40 19.09 0.32
N ASP A 274 -14.77 20.37 0.43
CA ASP A 274 -15.20 21.23 -0.68
C ASP A 274 -14.10 21.48 -1.73
N ARG A 275 -12.83 21.24 -1.36
CA ARG A 275 -11.69 21.26 -2.28
C ARG A 275 -11.53 19.97 -3.09
N PHE A 276 -12.36 18.99 -2.84
CA PHE A 276 -12.39 17.73 -3.58
C PHE A 276 -13.55 17.69 -4.57
N LEU A 277 -13.33 17.09 -5.74
CA LEU A 277 -14.40 16.47 -6.50
C LEU A 277 -14.66 15.08 -5.90
N ILE A 278 -15.86 14.86 -5.36
CA ILE A 278 -16.33 13.54 -4.97
C ILE A 278 -16.80 12.86 -6.25
N ALA A 279 -15.94 12.00 -6.80
CA ALA A 279 -16.23 11.27 -8.02
C ALA A 279 -16.95 9.96 -7.72
N ARG A 280 -17.90 9.60 -8.56
CA ARG A 280 -18.61 8.32 -8.57
C ARG A 280 -18.20 7.52 -9.79
N PRO A 281 -18.47 6.21 -9.84
CA PRO A 281 -18.12 5.36 -11.00
C PRO A 281 -18.62 5.86 -12.36
N ASP A 282 -19.73 6.59 -12.36
CA ASP A 282 -20.36 7.21 -13.54
C ASP A 282 -19.87 8.64 -13.83
N THR A 283 -19.01 9.23 -12.97
CA THR A 283 -18.41 10.55 -13.22
C THR A 283 -17.49 10.48 -14.44
N PRO A 284 -17.71 11.32 -15.47
CA PRO A 284 -16.87 11.31 -16.66
C PRO A 284 -15.41 11.62 -16.34
N VAL A 285 -14.48 10.89 -16.95
CA VAL A 285 -13.03 11.13 -16.76
C VAL A 285 -12.62 12.56 -17.14
N ALA A 286 -13.31 13.16 -18.12
CA ALA A 286 -13.08 14.56 -18.52
C ALA A 286 -13.40 15.55 -17.39
N GLU A 287 -14.44 15.30 -16.61
CA GLU A 287 -14.80 16.11 -15.44
C GLU A 287 -13.77 15.95 -14.31
N MET A 288 -13.34 14.71 -14.03
CA MET A 288 -12.28 14.43 -13.06
C MET A 288 -10.97 15.14 -13.47
N ASN A 289 -10.60 15.08 -14.73
CA ASN A 289 -9.40 15.75 -15.25
C ASN A 289 -9.52 17.29 -15.22
N ALA A 290 -10.69 17.84 -15.51
CA ALA A 290 -10.94 19.28 -15.37
C ALA A 290 -10.79 19.74 -13.91
N ALA A 291 -11.37 19.03 -12.97
CA ALA A 291 -11.24 19.31 -11.53
C ALA A 291 -9.76 19.30 -11.07
N LEU A 292 -9.00 18.29 -11.48
CA LEU A 292 -7.55 18.21 -11.20
C LEU A 292 -6.79 19.39 -11.83
N ALA A 293 -7.11 19.76 -13.07
CA ALA A 293 -6.49 20.90 -13.77
C ALA A 293 -6.81 22.24 -13.10
N GLU A 294 -7.99 22.40 -12.50
CA GLU A 294 -8.40 23.55 -11.70
C GLU A 294 -7.75 23.61 -10.30
N GLY A 295 -7.08 22.53 -9.87
CA GLY A 295 -6.42 22.41 -8.57
C GLY A 295 -7.33 21.90 -7.46
N ARG A 296 -8.44 21.26 -7.82
CA ARG A 296 -9.20 20.42 -6.90
C ARG A 296 -8.53 19.08 -6.75
N HIS A 297 -8.82 18.39 -5.66
CA HIS A 297 -8.41 17.01 -5.40
C HIS A 297 -9.51 16.04 -5.82
N LEU A 298 -9.22 14.72 -5.85
CA LEU A 298 -10.23 13.70 -6.11
C LEU A 298 -10.44 12.81 -4.89
N LEU A 299 -11.70 12.58 -4.53
CA LEU A 299 -12.14 11.52 -3.64
C LEU A 299 -12.99 10.56 -4.48
N LEU A 300 -12.47 9.35 -4.73
CA LEU A 300 -13.18 8.35 -5.51
C LEU A 300 -14.00 7.46 -4.57
N THR A 301 -15.31 7.43 -4.76
CA THR A 301 -16.22 6.59 -3.97
C THR A 301 -16.14 5.13 -4.40
N PRO A 302 -16.60 4.16 -3.56
CA PRO A 302 -16.50 2.75 -3.89
C PRO A 302 -17.21 2.36 -5.19
N GLY A 303 -16.48 1.70 -6.10
CA GLY A 303 -16.98 1.21 -7.37
C GLY A 303 -15.88 1.05 -8.42
N ILE A 304 -16.27 0.68 -9.65
CA ILE A 304 -15.35 0.46 -10.77
C ILE A 304 -15.48 1.60 -11.79
N TYR A 305 -14.41 2.35 -11.97
CA TYR A 305 -14.27 3.46 -12.91
C TYR A 305 -13.68 2.94 -14.23
N ARG A 306 -14.50 2.84 -15.27
CA ARG A 306 -14.10 2.34 -16.59
C ARG A 306 -13.45 3.47 -17.40
N LEU A 307 -12.13 3.46 -17.48
CA LEU A 307 -11.37 4.55 -18.07
C LEU A 307 -10.96 4.22 -19.51
N ARG A 308 -11.35 5.08 -20.43
CA ARG A 308 -10.92 5.03 -21.85
C ARG A 308 -9.80 6.01 -22.16
N THR A 309 -9.54 6.94 -21.24
CA THR A 309 -8.41 7.88 -21.24
C THR A 309 -7.91 7.99 -19.80
N PRO A 310 -6.63 8.29 -19.57
CA PRO A 310 -6.09 8.33 -18.22
C PRO A 310 -6.63 9.49 -17.37
N LEU A 311 -6.65 9.28 -16.07
CA LEU A 311 -6.64 10.37 -15.11
C LEU A 311 -5.29 11.08 -15.20
N GLN A 312 -5.30 12.42 -15.28
CA GLN A 312 -4.10 13.24 -15.46
C GLN A 312 -3.83 14.11 -14.23
N VAL A 313 -2.87 13.71 -13.42
CA VAL A 313 -2.47 14.44 -12.21
C VAL A 313 -1.26 15.30 -12.53
N ARG A 314 -1.49 16.57 -12.89
CA ARG A 314 -0.45 17.48 -13.41
C ARG A 314 -0.04 18.58 -12.43
N ARG A 315 -0.69 18.70 -11.27
CA ARG A 315 -0.41 19.77 -10.29
C ARG A 315 0.27 19.20 -9.05
N ALA A 316 1.25 19.93 -8.56
CA ALA A 316 1.88 19.65 -7.28
C ALA A 316 0.87 19.59 -6.14
N ASN A 317 1.12 18.74 -5.14
CA ASN A 317 0.29 18.52 -3.95
C ASN A 317 -1.14 18.03 -4.24
N SER A 318 -1.42 17.53 -5.44
CA SER A 318 -2.70 16.89 -5.73
C SER A 318 -2.87 15.62 -4.90
N VAL A 319 -4.10 15.41 -4.41
CA VAL A 319 -4.50 14.19 -3.69
C VAL A 319 -5.56 13.46 -4.52
N VAL A 320 -5.30 12.20 -4.82
CA VAL A 320 -6.25 11.26 -5.39
C VAL A 320 -6.43 10.14 -4.37
N LEU A 321 -7.56 10.12 -3.68
CA LEU A 321 -7.86 9.20 -2.58
C LEU A 321 -9.06 8.33 -2.95
N GLY A 322 -8.89 7.01 -2.89
CA GLY A 322 -9.97 6.03 -3.05
C GLY A 322 -10.55 5.60 -1.71
N LEU A 323 -11.85 5.38 -1.68
CA LEU A 323 -12.59 4.73 -0.61
C LEU A 323 -13.05 3.33 -1.06
N GLY A 324 -13.06 2.36 -0.14
CA GLY A 324 -13.60 1.03 -0.39
C GLY A 324 -12.94 0.31 -1.56
N LEU A 325 -11.63 0.51 -1.76
CA LEU A 325 -10.89 -0.07 -2.88
C LEU A 325 -11.46 0.35 -4.25
N ALA A 326 -11.81 1.64 -4.38
CA ALA A 326 -12.24 2.20 -5.67
C ALA A 326 -11.29 1.74 -6.78
N THR A 327 -11.84 1.18 -7.85
CA THR A 327 -11.08 0.46 -8.86
C THR A 327 -11.02 1.25 -10.17
N LEU A 328 -9.84 1.56 -10.66
CA LEU A 328 -9.61 2.15 -11.97
C LEU A 328 -9.37 1.03 -12.99
N LEU A 329 -10.27 0.85 -13.95
CA LEU A 329 -10.13 -0.16 -15.01
C LEU A 329 -9.64 0.51 -16.31
N ALA A 330 -8.46 0.15 -16.78
CA ALA A 330 -7.89 0.60 -18.05
C ALA A 330 -8.55 -0.10 -19.24
N GLU A 331 -9.80 0.28 -19.57
CA GLU A 331 -10.65 -0.45 -20.52
C GLU A 331 -10.12 -0.44 -21.96
N ALA A 332 -9.53 0.67 -22.40
CA ALA A 332 -9.15 0.89 -23.79
C ALA A 332 -7.69 0.55 -24.13
N GLY A 333 -6.92 -0.04 -23.21
CA GLY A 333 -5.49 -0.29 -23.42
C GLY A 333 -4.63 0.96 -23.30
N THR A 334 -5.09 1.97 -22.57
CA THR A 334 -4.34 3.17 -22.17
C THR A 334 -3.95 3.07 -20.69
N PRO A 335 -3.03 3.90 -20.19
CA PRO A 335 -2.85 4.03 -18.75
C PRO A 335 -4.17 4.39 -18.06
N ALA A 336 -4.36 3.91 -16.83
CA ALA A 336 -5.48 4.35 -15.98
C ALA A 336 -5.19 5.72 -15.35
N ILE A 337 -3.93 5.96 -14.97
CA ILE A 337 -3.52 7.21 -14.33
C ILE A 337 -2.10 7.60 -14.73
N GLU A 338 -1.90 8.89 -15.00
CA GLU A 338 -0.61 9.50 -15.29
C GLU A 338 -0.35 10.65 -14.31
N VAL A 339 0.76 10.59 -13.61
CA VAL A 339 1.24 11.63 -12.69
C VAL A 339 2.41 12.33 -13.33
N ALA A 340 2.35 13.66 -13.45
CA ALA A 340 3.45 14.47 -13.98
C ALA A 340 4.64 14.51 -12.99
N ASP A 341 5.81 14.96 -13.48
CA ASP A 341 7.04 15.14 -12.68
C ASP A 341 6.96 16.41 -11.82
N VAL A 342 6.09 16.38 -10.78
CA VAL A 342 5.78 17.50 -9.88
C VAL A 342 5.79 17.07 -8.41
N ASP A 343 5.96 18.03 -7.50
CA ASP A 343 6.09 17.79 -6.06
C ASP A 343 4.80 17.30 -5.40
N GLY A 344 4.97 16.38 -4.43
CA GLY A 344 4.01 16.13 -3.35
C GLY A 344 2.69 15.53 -3.77
N VAL A 345 2.58 14.95 -4.95
CA VAL A 345 1.37 14.22 -5.36
C VAL A 345 1.15 13.03 -4.42
N THR A 346 -0.09 12.80 -4.06
CA THR A 346 -0.49 11.61 -3.31
C THR A 346 -1.56 10.85 -4.08
N VAL A 347 -1.30 9.56 -4.34
CA VAL A 347 -2.29 8.61 -4.88
C VAL A 347 -2.42 7.48 -3.88
N ALA A 348 -3.63 7.23 -3.37
CA ALA A 348 -3.80 6.30 -2.27
C ALA A 348 -5.14 5.55 -2.29
N GLY A 349 -5.14 4.30 -1.79
CA GLY A 349 -6.34 3.52 -1.53
C GLY A 349 -7.08 3.03 -2.78
N LEU A 350 -6.36 2.70 -3.85
CA LEU A 350 -6.94 2.32 -5.14
C LEU A 350 -6.53 0.92 -5.57
N LEU A 351 -7.42 0.26 -6.29
CA LEU A 351 -7.12 -0.89 -7.14
C LEU A 351 -7.07 -0.43 -8.60
N ILE A 352 -6.05 -0.84 -9.34
CA ILE A 352 -5.86 -0.51 -10.75
C ILE A 352 -5.88 -1.80 -11.56
N ASP A 353 -6.92 -1.99 -12.36
CA ASP A 353 -7.14 -3.19 -13.16
C ASP A 353 -6.72 -2.99 -14.62
N ALA A 354 -6.02 -3.97 -15.17
CA ALA A 354 -5.85 -4.10 -16.61
C ALA A 354 -7.18 -4.49 -17.27
N GLY A 355 -7.52 -3.82 -18.35
CA GLY A 355 -8.64 -4.18 -19.21
C GLY A 355 -8.27 -5.16 -20.34
N PRO A 356 -9.22 -5.49 -21.21
CA PRO A 356 -8.99 -6.42 -22.35
C PRO A 356 -8.08 -5.83 -23.44
N GLY A 357 -7.98 -4.50 -23.54
CA GLY A 357 -6.99 -3.82 -24.38
C GLY A 357 -5.59 -3.93 -23.79
N PHE A 358 -4.58 -4.16 -24.62
CA PHE A 358 -3.18 -4.22 -24.15
C PHE A 358 -2.68 -2.82 -23.78
N SER A 359 -2.45 -2.59 -22.48
CA SER A 359 -1.94 -1.33 -21.95
C SER A 359 -0.40 -1.34 -21.94
N PRO A 360 0.28 -0.32 -22.49
CA PRO A 360 1.74 -0.22 -22.36
C PRO A 360 2.17 -0.05 -20.91
N MET A 361 1.32 0.60 -20.10
CA MET A 361 1.43 0.67 -18.63
C MET A 361 0.06 0.97 -18.01
N LEU A 362 -0.17 0.55 -16.77
CA LEU A 362 -1.40 0.89 -16.06
C LEU A 362 -1.28 2.22 -15.31
N MET A 363 -0.09 2.50 -14.75
CA MET A 363 0.20 3.77 -14.06
C MET A 363 1.62 4.25 -14.41
N MET A 364 1.73 5.55 -14.67
CA MET A 364 3.00 6.25 -14.86
C MET A 364 3.16 7.36 -13.82
N VAL A 365 4.35 7.45 -13.20
CA VAL A 365 4.71 8.51 -12.24
C VAL A 365 5.95 9.22 -12.74
N GLY A 366 5.76 10.46 -13.20
CA GLY A 366 6.77 11.24 -13.88
C GLY A 366 6.94 10.88 -15.36
N GLU A 367 7.40 11.84 -16.14
CA GLU A 367 7.71 11.65 -17.55
C GLU A 367 9.07 10.96 -17.69
N ARG A 368 9.22 10.10 -18.68
CA ARG A 368 10.50 9.45 -18.99
C ARG A 368 11.58 10.49 -19.26
N GLY A 369 12.67 10.43 -18.51
CA GLY A 369 13.77 11.40 -18.58
C GLY A 369 13.57 12.65 -17.73
N GLY A 370 12.52 12.72 -16.92
CA GLY A 370 12.31 13.72 -15.88
C GLY A 370 13.50 13.77 -14.91
N ARG A 371 13.85 14.96 -14.41
CA ARG A 371 15.00 15.16 -13.52
C ARG A 371 14.71 16.10 -12.36
N ALA A 372 13.44 16.46 -12.13
CA ALA A 372 13.07 17.31 -11.02
C ALA A 372 13.44 16.63 -9.69
N ASP A 373 13.91 17.42 -8.74
CA ASP A 373 14.26 16.93 -7.40
C ASP A 373 13.08 17.11 -6.46
N HIS A 374 12.50 16.01 -6.01
CA HIS A 374 11.35 15.98 -5.13
C HIS A 374 11.69 15.61 -3.68
N ALA A 375 12.99 15.64 -3.29
CA ALA A 375 13.44 15.21 -1.97
C ALA A 375 12.74 15.94 -0.82
N GLY A 376 12.45 17.24 -0.98
CA GLY A 376 11.74 18.05 0.02
C GLY A 376 10.24 17.77 0.13
N ASN A 377 9.64 17.22 -0.92
CA ASN A 377 8.20 16.94 -0.97
C ASN A 377 7.90 15.79 -1.95
N PRO A 378 8.26 14.55 -1.58
CA PRO A 378 8.13 13.39 -2.44
C PRO A 378 6.69 13.05 -2.78
N THR A 379 6.48 12.46 -3.97
CA THR A 379 5.23 11.81 -4.33
C THR A 379 5.04 10.57 -3.47
N LEU A 380 3.81 10.36 -2.97
CA LEU A 380 3.40 9.19 -2.19
C LEU A 380 2.44 8.31 -2.99
N LEU A 381 2.76 7.03 -3.05
CA LEU A 381 1.89 5.96 -3.55
C LEU A 381 1.59 5.04 -2.36
N ALA A 382 0.37 5.06 -1.82
CA ALA A 382 0.03 4.31 -0.61
C ALA A 382 -1.18 3.41 -0.79
N ASP A 383 -1.10 2.13 -0.38
CA ASP A 383 -2.17 1.13 -0.59
C ASP A 383 -2.66 1.14 -2.03
N LEU A 384 -1.73 1.02 -2.97
CA LEU A 384 -2.05 0.88 -4.39
C LEU A 384 -1.86 -0.57 -4.82
N PHE A 385 -2.91 -1.10 -5.37
CA PHE A 385 -2.95 -2.48 -5.81
C PHE A 385 -3.18 -2.54 -7.31
N PHE A 386 -2.47 -3.44 -7.99
CA PHE A 386 -2.58 -3.61 -9.44
C PHE A 386 -2.98 -5.05 -9.74
N ARG A 387 -3.87 -5.22 -10.72
CA ARG A 387 -4.34 -6.55 -11.08
C ARG A 387 -4.40 -6.73 -12.59
N VAL A 388 -3.78 -7.81 -13.08
CA VAL A 388 -3.83 -8.25 -14.48
C VAL A 388 -4.50 -9.61 -14.52
N GLY A 389 -5.75 -9.67 -15.00
CA GLY A 389 -6.53 -10.91 -15.02
C GLY A 389 -7.36 -11.16 -13.74
N GLY A 390 -7.91 -12.37 -13.61
CA GLY A 390 -8.71 -12.80 -12.47
C GLY A 390 -10.18 -12.40 -12.55
N ALA A 391 -10.51 -11.13 -12.41
CA ALA A 391 -11.90 -10.65 -12.51
C ALA A 391 -12.37 -10.50 -13.96
N THR A 392 -11.48 -10.16 -14.86
CA THR A 392 -11.70 -10.03 -16.30
C THR A 392 -10.40 -10.34 -17.02
N ILE A 393 -10.44 -10.55 -18.33
CA ILE A 393 -9.20 -10.60 -19.12
C ILE A 393 -8.49 -9.26 -18.98
N GLY A 394 -7.24 -9.29 -18.54
CA GLY A 394 -6.39 -8.12 -18.36
C GLY A 394 -5.08 -8.28 -19.11
N LYS A 395 -4.63 -7.21 -19.80
CA LYS A 395 -3.39 -7.23 -20.57
C LYS A 395 -2.58 -5.97 -20.32
N ALA A 396 -1.33 -6.14 -19.88
CA ALA A 396 -0.43 -5.01 -19.66
C ALA A 396 1.03 -5.37 -19.98
N GLU A 397 1.78 -4.44 -20.55
CA GLU A 397 3.22 -4.59 -20.60
C GLU A 397 3.84 -4.32 -19.23
N THR A 398 3.46 -3.22 -18.57
CA THR A 398 3.93 -2.85 -17.24
C THR A 398 2.76 -2.40 -16.37
N CYS A 399 2.71 -2.79 -15.10
CA CYS A 399 1.68 -2.26 -14.20
C CYS A 399 2.04 -0.86 -13.69
N LEU A 400 3.23 -0.68 -13.14
CA LEU A 400 3.67 0.60 -12.58
C LEU A 400 5.04 0.98 -13.13
N GLU A 401 5.13 2.18 -13.71
CA GLU A 401 6.40 2.79 -14.14
C GLU A 401 6.65 4.08 -13.36
N ILE A 402 7.78 4.14 -12.63
CA ILE A 402 8.18 5.30 -11.83
C ILE A 402 9.40 5.95 -12.48
N ASN A 403 9.22 7.15 -13.02
CA ASN A 403 10.27 7.93 -13.68
C ASN A 403 10.72 9.14 -12.83
N SER A 404 9.84 9.66 -11.95
CA SER A 404 10.18 10.73 -11.01
C SER A 404 11.14 10.26 -9.94
N ARG A 405 11.98 11.18 -9.46
CA ARG A 405 12.90 10.96 -8.33
C ARG A 405 12.18 11.06 -7.00
N ASN A 406 12.77 10.45 -5.95
CA ASN A 406 12.32 10.57 -4.55
C ASN A 406 10.88 10.09 -4.28
N VAL A 407 10.31 9.22 -5.10
CA VAL A 407 8.96 8.66 -4.87
C VAL A 407 8.98 7.71 -3.69
N ILE A 408 7.95 7.75 -2.87
CA ILE A 408 7.70 6.80 -1.78
C ILE A 408 6.55 5.87 -2.19
N GLY A 409 6.85 4.58 -2.34
CA GLY A 409 5.85 3.51 -2.43
C GLY A 409 5.64 2.89 -1.05
N ASP A 410 4.40 2.81 -0.57
CA ASP A 410 4.07 2.31 0.75
C ASP A 410 2.90 1.34 0.69
N HIS A 411 3.20 0.04 0.82
CA HIS A 411 2.28 -1.06 0.66
C HIS A 411 1.69 -1.12 -0.76
N LEU A 412 2.49 -1.63 -1.68
CA LEU A 412 2.10 -1.86 -3.07
C LEU A 412 1.97 -3.37 -3.31
N TRP A 413 0.84 -3.81 -3.85
CA TRP A 413 0.72 -5.15 -4.39
C TRP A 413 0.43 -5.11 -5.88
N ILE A 414 1.30 -5.72 -6.67
CA ILE A 414 1.28 -5.72 -8.13
C ILE A 414 1.17 -7.18 -8.57
N TRP A 415 -0.02 -7.58 -8.99
CA TRP A 415 -0.40 -8.97 -9.17
C TRP A 415 -0.86 -9.26 -10.61
N ARG A 416 -0.16 -10.17 -11.27
CA ARG A 416 -0.74 -10.88 -12.40
C ARG A 416 -1.45 -12.10 -11.85
N ALA A 417 -2.77 -12.15 -11.98
CA ALA A 417 -3.59 -13.16 -11.32
C ALA A 417 -3.20 -14.59 -11.74
N ASP A 418 -2.94 -15.44 -10.76
CA ASP A 418 -2.70 -16.88 -10.92
C ASP A 418 -4.01 -17.68 -10.80
N HIS A 419 -5.06 -17.06 -10.29
CA HIS A 419 -6.40 -17.62 -10.18
C HIS A 419 -7.48 -16.56 -10.45
N GLY A 420 -8.68 -17.01 -10.79
CA GLY A 420 -9.86 -16.21 -11.02
C GLY A 420 -11.08 -16.77 -10.29
N ASP A 421 -12.25 -16.21 -10.56
CA ASP A 421 -13.50 -16.67 -9.99
C ASP A 421 -13.90 -18.05 -10.56
N ARG A 422 -13.49 -19.10 -9.85
CA ARG A 422 -13.85 -20.48 -10.22
C ARG A 422 -15.33 -20.80 -10.00
N ALA A 423 -15.99 -20.15 -9.06
CA ALA A 423 -17.40 -20.40 -8.75
C ALA A 423 -18.32 -19.87 -9.86
N GLY A 424 -17.95 -18.75 -10.50
CA GLY A 424 -18.66 -18.17 -11.64
C GLY A 424 -18.29 -18.75 -13.00
N GLY A 425 -17.41 -19.76 -13.08
CA GLY A 425 -16.91 -20.32 -14.34
C GLY A 425 -16.02 -19.35 -15.13
N ARG A 426 -15.60 -18.25 -14.53
CA ARG A 426 -14.72 -17.23 -15.12
C ARG A 426 -13.31 -17.40 -14.58
N VAL A 427 -12.44 -17.92 -15.42
CA VAL A 427 -11.01 -17.99 -15.13
C VAL A 427 -10.32 -17.15 -16.19
N HIS A 428 -10.06 -15.88 -15.86
CA HIS A 428 -9.39 -14.94 -16.75
C HIS A 428 -7.90 -14.86 -16.39
N VAL A 429 -7.26 -16.01 -16.40
CA VAL A 429 -5.84 -16.18 -16.04
C VAL A 429 -5.17 -17.10 -17.06
N GLY A 430 -3.85 -17.08 -17.10
CA GLY A 430 -3.07 -17.95 -17.96
C GLY A 430 -1.99 -17.20 -18.73
N TRP A 431 -0.99 -17.96 -19.17
CA TRP A 431 0.22 -17.41 -19.79
C TRP A 431 -0.06 -16.45 -20.94
N ASP A 432 -0.99 -16.81 -21.82
CA ASP A 432 -1.33 -16.03 -23.02
C ASP A 432 -2.69 -15.32 -22.93
N GLU A 433 -3.56 -15.70 -22.00
CA GLU A 433 -4.90 -15.10 -21.85
C GLU A 433 -4.84 -13.73 -21.19
N SER A 434 -4.10 -13.62 -20.08
CA SER A 434 -3.90 -12.37 -19.34
C SER A 434 -2.40 -12.08 -19.17
N PRO A 435 -1.71 -11.68 -20.27
CA PRO A 435 -0.29 -11.42 -20.25
C PRO A 435 0.04 -10.14 -19.47
N GLY A 436 0.99 -10.25 -18.55
CA GLY A 436 1.65 -9.16 -17.85
C GLY A 436 3.16 -9.38 -17.96
N GLU A 437 3.89 -8.42 -18.57
CA GLU A 437 5.32 -8.64 -18.79
C GLU A 437 6.15 -8.21 -17.59
N TYR A 438 5.91 -6.99 -17.06
CA TYR A 438 6.62 -6.41 -15.92
C TYR A 438 5.63 -5.94 -14.86
N GLY A 439 5.92 -6.18 -13.60
CA GLY A 439 5.13 -5.62 -12.50
C GLY A 439 5.48 -4.16 -12.25
N LEU A 440 6.75 -3.91 -11.89
CA LEU A 440 7.27 -2.59 -11.56
C LEU A 440 8.54 -2.28 -12.36
N ILE A 441 8.58 -1.09 -12.97
CA ILE A 441 9.81 -0.52 -13.54
C ILE A 441 10.10 0.80 -12.83
N VAL A 442 11.29 0.95 -12.26
CA VAL A 442 11.75 2.18 -11.59
C VAL A 442 12.92 2.77 -12.37
N ASN A 443 12.69 3.90 -13.01
CA ASN A 443 13.69 4.68 -13.74
C ASN A 443 14.19 5.89 -12.93
N GLY A 444 13.38 6.38 -11.98
CA GLY A 444 13.70 7.52 -11.12
C GLY A 444 14.75 7.17 -10.07
N ASP A 445 15.59 8.16 -9.74
CA ASP A 445 16.58 8.02 -8.66
C ASP A 445 15.94 8.18 -7.28
N ASP A 446 16.61 7.62 -6.26
CA ASP A 446 16.26 7.77 -4.84
C ASP A 446 14.80 7.39 -4.50
N VAL A 447 14.17 6.50 -5.28
CA VAL A 447 12.85 5.94 -5.01
C VAL A 447 12.95 4.94 -3.87
N THR A 448 11.99 4.96 -2.95
CA THR A 448 11.94 4.03 -1.82
C THR A 448 10.60 3.31 -1.76
N CYS A 449 10.62 1.98 -1.71
CA CYS A 449 9.44 1.14 -1.52
C CYS A 449 9.47 0.47 -0.14
N TYR A 450 8.36 0.57 0.58
CA TYR A 450 8.10 -0.09 1.86
C TYR A 450 6.93 -1.06 1.71
N GLY A 451 7.18 -2.38 1.90
CA GLY A 451 6.14 -3.38 1.69
C GLY A 451 5.75 -3.51 0.21
N LEU A 452 6.68 -3.98 -0.59
CA LEU A 452 6.49 -4.20 -2.02
C LEU A 452 6.22 -5.69 -2.29
N PHE A 453 5.04 -5.98 -2.81
CA PHE A 453 4.60 -7.32 -3.21
C PHE A 453 4.43 -7.31 -4.73
N VAL A 454 5.15 -8.17 -5.47
CA VAL A 454 5.04 -8.21 -6.94
C VAL A 454 5.05 -9.67 -7.42
N GLU A 455 4.02 -10.10 -8.14
CA GLU A 455 3.79 -11.53 -8.35
C GLU A 455 3.40 -11.89 -9.78
N HIS A 456 3.95 -13.01 -10.25
CA HIS A 456 3.57 -13.80 -11.42
C HIS A 456 3.81 -13.19 -12.79
N PHE A 457 4.61 -12.14 -12.92
CA PHE A 457 4.89 -11.52 -14.22
C PHE A 457 5.79 -12.40 -15.09
N ARG A 458 5.58 -12.32 -16.41
CA ARG A 458 6.25 -13.18 -17.40
C ARG A 458 7.73 -12.86 -17.59
N ARG A 459 8.15 -11.61 -17.25
CA ARG A 459 9.54 -11.15 -17.25
C ARG A 459 9.96 -10.71 -15.85
N TYR A 460 10.82 -9.68 -15.72
CA TYR A 460 11.19 -9.17 -14.40
C TYR A 460 9.96 -8.67 -13.65
N ASN A 461 9.70 -9.24 -12.48
CA ASN A 461 8.61 -8.75 -11.64
C ASN A 461 8.92 -7.32 -11.18
N THR A 462 10.20 -7.04 -10.85
CA THR A 462 10.69 -5.69 -10.52
C THR A 462 11.99 -5.42 -11.28
N LEU A 463 12.02 -4.33 -12.07
CA LEU A 463 13.19 -3.84 -12.78
C LEU A 463 13.59 -2.45 -12.27
N TRP A 464 14.80 -2.32 -11.76
CA TRP A 464 15.30 -1.10 -11.16
C TRP A 464 16.44 -0.50 -11.98
N ASN A 465 16.20 0.62 -12.64
CA ASN A 465 17.16 1.35 -13.46
C ASN A 465 17.72 2.60 -12.76
N GLY A 466 17.00 3.18 -11.79
CA GLY A 466 17.38 4.40 -11.08
C GLY A 466 18.45 4.18 -10.03
N GLU A 467 19.27 5.21 -9.79
CA GLU A 467 20.29 5.25 -8.73
C GLU A 467 19.67 5.45 -7.35
N GLY A 468 20.33 4.92 -6.30
CA GLY A 468 19.96 5.17 -4.91
C GLY A 468 18.62 4.54 -4.48
N GLY A 469 18.08 3.61 -5.27
CA GLY A 469 16.85 2.93 -4.97
C GLY A 469 16.90 2.12 -3.67
N ARG A 470 15.77 2.04 -2.97
CA ARG A 470 15.65 1.26 -1.74
C ARG A 470 14.36 0.47 -1.70
N THR A 471 14.44 -0.79 -1.26
CA THR A 471 13.29 -1.65 -1.00
C THR A 471 13.40 -2.27 0.38
N PHE A 472 12.40 -2.00 1.23
CA PHE A 472 12.28 -2.58 2.56
C PHE A 472 11.06 -3.47 2.59
N PHE A 473 11.27 -4.75 2.77
CA PHE A 473 10.34 -5.85 2.61
C PHE A 473 9.87 -6.02 1.14
N TYR A 474 10.38 -7.07 0.53
CA TYR A 474 9.97 -7.53 -0.81
C TYR A 474 9.41 -8.94 -0.72
N GLN A 475 8.21 -9.14 -1.24
CA GLN A 475 7.61 -10.46 -1.41
C GLN A 475 7.31 -10.68 -2.89
N ASN A 476 7.67 -11.86 -3.37
CA ASN A 476 7.48 -12.23 -4.76
C ASN A 476 7.09 -13.68 -4.89
N GLU A 477 6.12 -13.92 -5.74
CA GLU A 477 5.85 -15.22 -6.31
C GLU A 477 6.16 -15.18 -7.80
N LEU A 478 7.01 -16.11 -8.25
CA LEU A 478 7.32 -16.26 -9.67
C LEU A 478 6.07 -16.75 -10.43
N PRO A 479 5.96 -16.55 -11.75
CA PRO A 479 4.81 -17.04 -12.49
C PRO A 479 4.65 -18.57 -12.31
N TYR A 480 3.41 -19.02 -12.05
CA TYR A 480 3.10 -20.44 -11.82
C TYR A 480 2.90 -21.23 -13.12
N ASP A 481 2.64 -20.52 -14.22
CA ASP A 481 2.08 -21.00 -15.46
C ASP A 481 3.02 -20.97 -16.69
N PRO A 482 4.34 -20.77 -16.60
CA PRO A 482 5.20 -20.91 -17.78
C PRO A 482 5.06 -22.32 -18.34
N PRO A 483 4.72 -22.47 -19.65
CA PRO A 483 4.43 -23.80 -20.22
C PRO A 483 5.68 -24.67 -20.39
N SER A 484 6.86 -24.10 -20.36
CA SER A 484 8.14 -24.79 -20.43
C SER A 484 9.31 -23.87 -20.08
N GLN A 485 10.48 -24.46 -19.80
CA GLN A 485 11.72 -23.69 -19.64
C GLN A 485 12.02 -22.82 -20.88
N ALA A 486 11.74 -23.32 -22.09
CA ALA A 486 11.99 -22.56 -23.34
C ALA A 486 11.12 -21.31 -23.45
N ALA A 487 9.90 -21.32 -22.90
CA ALA A 487 9.03 -20.15 -22.85
C ALA A 487 9.42 -19.16 -21.75
N TYR A 488 10.22 -19.61 -20.77
CA TYR A 488 10.64 -18.81 -19.62
C TYR A 488 12.17 -18.63 -19.60
N MET A 489 12.68 -17.89 -20.60
CA MET A 489 14.11 -17.61 -20.78
C MET A 489 14.36 -16.10 -20.90
N ALA A 490 15.32 -15.56 -20.16
CA ALA A 490 15.85 -14.20 -20.34
C ALA A 490 17.07 -14.26 -21.26
N GLY A 491 16.84 -14.33 -22.57
CA GLY A 491 17.87 -14.57 -23.55
C GLY A 491 18.49 -15.98 -23.39
N LYS A 492 19.74 -16.06 -22.92
CA LYS A 492 20.42 -17.34 -22.63
C LYS A 492 20.32 -17.77 -21.16
N ILE A 493 19.78 -16.92 -20.30
CA ILE A 493 19.65 -17.18 -18.86
C ILE A 493 18.33 -17.90 -18.61
N ARG A 494 18.35 -18.91 -17.74
CA ARG A 494 17.16 -19.68 -17.36
C ARG A 494 16.27 -18.86 -16.45
N GLY A 495 15.09 -18.48 -16.93
CA GLY A 495 14.09 -17.68 -16.21
C GLY A 495 14.44 -16.18 -16.17
N TRP A 496 13.45 -15.40 -15.76
CA TRP A 496 13.57 -13.97 -15.49
C TRP A 496 13.61 -13.77 -13.98
N ALA A 497 14.66 -13.13 -13.48
CA ALA A 497 14.78 -12.86 -12.05
C ALA A 497 13.55 -12.11 -11.51
N ALA A 498 13.16 -12.41 -10.29
CA ALA A 498 12.08 -11.69 -9.61
C ALA A 498 12.41 -10.20 -9.44
N TYR A 499 13.69 -9.90 -9.21
CA TYR A 499 14.18 -8.55 -8.96
C TYR A 499 15.47 -8.32 -9.74
N LYS A 500 15.46 -7.35 -10.63
CA LYS A 500 16.64 -6.96 -11.41
C LYS A 500 17.04 -5.52 -11.09
N VAL A 501 18.31 -5.34 -10.70
CA VAL A 501 18.97 -4.02 -10.67
C VAL A 501 19.82 -3.92 -11.93
N ALA A 502 19.62 -2.87 -12.73
CA ALA A 502 20.32 -2.67 -14.00
C ALA A 502 21.83 -2.55 -13.80
N ASP A 503 22.60 -3.02 -14.79
CA ASP A 503 24.06 -3.16 -14.69
C ASP A 503 24.80 -1.81 -14.49
N GLY A 504 24.17 -0.69 -14.88
CA GLY A 504 24.71 0.67 -14.68
C GLY A 504 24.54 1.25 -13.28
N VAL A 505 23.67 0.67 -12.45
CA VAL A 505 23.35 1.18 -11.11
C VAL A 505 24.51 0.89 -10.14
N ARG A 506 24.88 1.89 -9.37
CA ARG A 506 26.00 1.81 -8.41
C ARG A 506 25.60 1.86 -6.95
N ARG A 507 24.39 2.32 -6.65
CA ARG A 507 23.82 2.41 -5.29
C ARG A 507 22.40 1.87 -5.30
N HIS A 508 22.18 0.80 -4.54
CA HIS A 508 20.88 0.20 -4.32
C HIS A 508 20.87 -0.59 -3.02
N GLU A 509 19.75 -0.60 -2.32
CA GLU A 509 19.60 -1.37 -1.09
C GLU A 509 18.25 -2.11 -1.07
N ALA A 510 18.28 -3.40 -0.82
CA ALA A 510 17.07 -4.15 -0.54
C ALA A 510 17.24 -5.01 0.72
N VAL A 511 16.25 -4.96 1.60
CA VAL A 511 16.28 -5.62 2.91
C VAL A 511 15.03 -6.46 3.11
N CYS A 512 15.20 -7.69 3.60
CA CYS A 512 14.13 -8.65 3.90
C CYS A 512 13.32 -9.01 2.64
N MET A 513 13.91 -9.85 1.80
CA MET A 513 13.32 -10.30 0.55
C MET A 513 12.88 -11.77 0.64
N GLY A 514 11.67 -12.07 0.18
CA GLY A 514 11.16 -13.43 -0.01
C GLY A 514 10.79 -13.65 -1.47
N ILE A 515 11.35 -14.69 -2.11
CA ILE A 515 11.11 -15.02 -3.52
C ILE A 515 10.77 -16.49 -3.63
N TYR A 516 9.61 -16.79 -4.23
CA TYR A 516 8.99 -18.10 -4.17
C TYR A 516 8.69 -18.65 -5.55
N ALA A 517 9.11 -19.90 -5.80
CA ALA A 517 8.82 -20.66 -7.02
C ALA A 517 7.73 -21.70 -6.76
N ASN A 518 6.74 -21.76 -7.63
CA ASN A 518 5.70 -22.79 -7.66
C ASN A 518 5.27 -23.03 -9.12
N PHE A 519 6.19 -23.52 -9.95
CA PHE A 519 5.93 -23.78 -11.37
C PHE A 519 4.99 -24.97 -11.53
N THR A 520 3.67 -24.70 -11.55
CA THR A 520 2.65 -25.76 -11.58
C THR A 520 2.46 -26.34 -12.97
N ALA A 521 2.70 -25.56 -14.03
CA ALA A 521 2.58 -26.03 -15.41
C ALA A 521 3.76 -26.92 -15.83
N ASP A 522 4.99 -26.57 -15.43
CA ASP A 522 6.20 -27.37 -15.66
C ASP A 522 7.11 -27.32 -14.43
N PRO A 523 6.99 -28.28 -13.50
CA PRO A 523 7.82 -28.32 -12.28
C PRO A 523 9.32 -28.52 -12.51
N SER A 524 9.74 -28.82 -13.74
CA SER A 524 11.17 -28.96 -14.09
C SER A 524 11.90 -27.64 -14.31
N ILE A 525 11.15 -26.51 -14.38
CA ILE A 525 11.71 -25.18 -14.62
C ILE A 525 12.73 -24.81 -13.54
N VAL A 526 13.83 -24.24 -14.02
CA VAL A 526 14.90 -23.69 -13.18
C VAL A 526 15.01 -22.19 -13.44
N LEU A 527 14.91 -21.39 -12.38
CA LEU A 527 15.32 -19.99 -12.37
C LEU A 527 16.80 -19.92 -11.99
N GLU A 528 17.61 -19.24 -12.80
CA GLU A 528 19.06 -19.14 -12.54
C GLU A 528 19.36 -18.35 -11.26
N SER A 529 18.76 -17.15 -11.12
CA SER A 529 18.95 -16.27 -9.96
C SER A 529 17.64 -15.60 -9.59
N ALA A 530 17.30 -15.60 -8.31
CA ALA A 530 16.10 -14.89 -7.83
C ALA A 530 16.27 -13.38 -7.95
N VAL A 531 17.48 -12.89 -7.69
CA VAL A 531 17.88 -11.48 -7.83
C VAL A 531 19.08 -11.39 -8.77
N GLU A 532 19.01 -10.48 -9.75
CA GLU A 532 20.14 -10.10 -10.60
C GLU A 532 20.56 -8.67 -10.33
N ALA A 533 21.84 -8.42 -10.12
CA ALA A 533 22.34 -7.10 -9.78
C ALA A 533 23.83 -6.93 -10.13
N PRO A 534 24.30 -5.68 -10.34
CA PRO A 534 25.71 -5.42 -10.50
C PRO A 534 26.51 -5.74 -9.23
N VAL A 535 27.72 -6.29 -9.43
CA VAL A 535 28.62 -6.61 -8.32
C VAL A 535 29.45 -5.36 -7.96
N THR A 536 28.90 -4.54 -7.08
CA THR A 536 29.55 -3.30 -6.60
C THR A 536 29.21 -3.07 -5.12
N PRO A 537 30.12 -2.48 -4.31
CA PRO A 537 29.91 -2.30 -2.86
C PRO A 537 28.68 -1.44 -2.50
N GLY A 538 28.21 -0.60 -3.42
CA GLY A 538 27.03 0.26 -3.19
C GLY A 538 25.71 -0.42 -3.48
N VAL A 539 25.68 -1.63 -4.08
CA VAL A 539 24.47 -2.41 -4.34
C VAL A 539 24.44 -3.57 -3.35
N ARG A 540 23.46 -3.54 -2.46
CA ARG A 540 23.42 -4.43 -1.29
C ARG A 540 22.06 -5.08 -1.12
N PHE A 541 22.09 -6.37 -0.75
CA PHE A 541 20.92 -7.16 -0.38
C PHE A 541 21.17 -7.76 1.00
N THR A 542 20.17 -7.63 1.88
CA THR A 542 20.26 -8.14 3.26
C THR A 542 19.04 -8.99 3.55
N ASN A 543 19.26 -10.20 4.10
CA ASN A 543 18.22 -11.14 4.52
C ASN A 543 17.29 -11.54 3.37
N VAL A 544 17.84 -12.30 2.41
CA VAL A 544 17.12 -12.85 1.26
C VAL A 544 16.74 -14.29 1.54
N THR A 545 15.47 -14.64 1.37
CA THR A 545 14.93 -16.00 1.46
C THR A 545 14.40 -16.43 0.10
N THR A 546 14.75 -17.64 -0.35
CA THR A 546 14.17 -18.27 -1.53
C THR A 546 13.49 -19.58 -1.16
N ILE A 547 12.32 -19.84 -1.73
CA ILE A 547 11.49 -21.01 -1.41
C ILE A 547 11.06 -21.70 -2.71
N SER A 548 11.16 -23.03 -2.72
CA SER A 548 10.48 -23.89 -3.69
C SER A 548 9.20 -24.42 -3.06
N LEU A 549 8.06 -23.81 -3.41
CA LEU A 549 6.73 -24.09 -2.86
C LEU A 549 6.16 -25.43 -3.33
N GLY A 550 4.98 -25.79 -2.80
CA GLY A 550 4.21 -26.95 -3.23
C GLY A 550 4.94 -28.29 -3.14
N GLY A 551 5.85 -28.42 -2.15
CA GLY A 551 6.68 -29.63 -1.99
C GLY A 551 7.86 -29.68 -2.97
N GLY A 552 8.22 -28.55 -3.62
CA GLY A 552 9.36 -28.47 -4.53
C GLY A 552 8.94 -28.41 -6.01
N LYS A 553 8.05 -27.52 -6.36
CA LYS A 553 7.67 -27.27 -7.76
C LYS A 553 8.56 -26.21 -8.38
N GLY A 554 9.66 -26.65 -9.01
CA GLY A 554 10.67 -25.82 -9.63
C GLY A 554 11.89 -25.57 -8.75
N THR A 555 12.89 -24.95 -9.33
CA THR A 555 14.18 -24.68 -8.67
C THR A 555 14.54 -23.20 -8.83
N ILE A 556 14.96 -22.56 -7.75
CA ILE A 556 15.71 -21.31 -7.78
C ILE A 556 17.16 -21.67 -7.50
N ALA A 557 18.05 -21.57 -8.51
CA ALA A 557 19.42 -22.03 -8.38
C ALA A 557 20.24 -21.19 -7.40
N HIS A 558 20.03 -19.85 -7.41
CA HIS A 558 20.74 -18.93 -6.52
C HIS A 558 19.84 -17.81 -5.99
N PRO A 559 19.96 -17.41 -4.72
CA PRO A 559 19.26 -16.25 -4.17
C PRO A 559 19.63 -14.92 -4.84
N VAL A 560 20.93 -14.64 -5.02
CA VAL A 560 21.40 -13.39 -5.64
C VAL A 560 22.56 -13.71 -6.60
N ASN A 561 22.43 -13.41 -7.87
CA ASN A 561 23.41 -13.74 -8.90
C ASN A 561 23.80 -15.23 -8.80
N GLN A 562 25.11 -15.52 -8.62
CA GLN A 562 25.61 -16.89 -8.43
C GLN A 562 25.87 -17.22 -6.94
N ALA A 563 25.37 -16.38 -5.99
CA ALA A 563 25.59 -16.58 -4.56
C ALA A 563 24.43 -17.33 -3.90
N GLY A 564 24.76 -18.14 -2.91
CA GLY A 564 23.84 -18.93 -2.11
C GLY A 564 23.49 -20.28 -2.74
N ALA A 565 22.86 -21.16 -1.95
CA ALA A 565 22.49 -22.51 -2.36
C ALA A 565 21.11 -22.53 -3.06
N ALA A 566 20.83 -23.63 -3.79
CA ALA A 566 19.59 -23.78 -4.54
C ALA A 566 18.39 -24.15 -3.64
N ALA A 567 17.30 -23.37 -3.75
CA ALA A 567 15.99 -23.79 -3.25
C ALA A 567 15.35 -24.72 -4.27
N ARG A 568 15.11 -25.99 -3.90
CA ARG A 568 14.71 -27.08 -4.80
C ARG A 568 14.01 -28.21 -4.04
N PRO A 569 13.45 -29.20 -4.73
CA PRO A 569 12.96 -30.42 -4.07
C PRO A 569 13.99 -31.00 -3.10
N GLY A 570 13.57 -31.30 -1.86
CA GLY A 570 14.43 -31.83 -0.79
C GLY A 570 15.28 -30.77 -0.06
N ALA A 571 15.33 -29.52 -0.53
CA ALA A 571 15.98 -28.39 0.12
C ALA A 571 15.17 -27.11 -0.20
N ILE A 572 13.92 -27.07 0.26
CA ILE A 572 12.91 -26.11 -0.21
C ILE A 572 13.19 -24.67 0.18
N ARG A 573 13.89 -24.40 1.28
CA ARG A 573 14.22 -23.06 1.78
C ARG A 573 15.71 -22.82 1.74
N GLN A 574 16.12 -21.66 1.21
CA GLN A 574 17.49 -21.18 1.28
C GLN A 574 17.52 -19.73 1.69
N THR A 575 18.58 -19.33 2.38
CA THR A 575 18.74 -17.95 2.90
C THR A 575 20.12 -17.42 2.56
N LEU A 576 20.20 -16.11 2.37
CA LEU A 576 21.44 -15.36 2.18
C LEU A 576 21.39 -14.10 3.03
N ASN A 577 22.28 -13.98 4.02
CA ASN A 577 22.24 -12.89 4.97
C ASN A 577 22.71 -11.55 4.38
N HIS A 578 23.76 -11.57 3.55
CA HIS A 578 24.32 -10.37 2.93
C HIS A 578 24.85 -10.64 1.54
N TYR A 579 24.63 -9.70 0.62
CA TYR A 579 25.25 -9.69 -0.70
C TYR A 579 25.62 -8.24 -1.08
N PRO A 580 26.79 -7.95 -1.69
CA PRO A 580 27.89 -8.90 -1.84
C PRO A 580 28.43 -9.34 -0.47
N GLU A 581 29.08 -10.50 -0.43
CA GLU A 581 29.72 -10.94 0.81
C GLU A 581 30.72 -9.89 1.28
N LYS A 582 30.74 -9.60 2.58
CA LYS A 582 31.74 -8.69 3.14
C LYS A 582 33.13 -9.26 2.84
N ALA A 583 33.99 -8.46 2.21
CA ALA A 583 35.40 -8.81 2.15
C ALA A 583 35.90 -9.16 3.56
N LYS A 584 36.43 -10.40 3.71
CA LYS A 584 36.97 -10.90 4.99
C LYS A 584 38.17 -10.08 5.44
#